data_8a9428587d463add8f50605f5dd94332
#
_entry.id   8a9428587d463add8f50605f5dd94332
#
_cell.length_a   1.000
_cell.length_b   1.000
_cell.length_c   1.000
_cell.angle_alpha   90.00
_cell.angle_beta   90.00
_cell.angle_gamma   90.00
#
_symmetry.space_group_name_H-M   'P 1'
#
loop_
_entity.id
_entity.type
_entity.pdbx_description
1 polymer ?
#
loop_
_entity_poly.entity_id
_entity_poly.type
_entity_poly.pdbx_seq_one_letter_code
_entity_poly.pdbx_strand_id
1 'polypeptide(L)'
;MEYGRYGIRVNTVAPGGTEVPDRITPRLAIRPGVMAEALDTDESRAYREEMGQDIRNQQSMKRSGRPEEQAATIAFLASDDASFITGQVINCSGGQS
;
A
#
# COMPACT_ATOMS: atom_id res chain seq x y z
N MET A 1 13.82 16.46 -13.78
CA MET A 1 14.55 15.58 -12.86
C MET A 1 16.02 15.51 -13.25
N GLU A 2 16.88 15.84 -12.32
CA GLU A 2 18.32 15.91 -12.57
C GLU A 2 18.95 14.55 -12.89
N TYR A 3 18.39 13.47 -12.35
CA TYR A 3 18.96 12.13 -12.48
C TYR A 3 18.65 11.44 -13.80
N GLY A 4 17.64 11.94 -14.53
CA GLY A 4 17.24 11.32 -15.80
C GLY A 4 18.36 11.29 -16.85
N ARG A 5 19.21 12.31 -16.87
CA ARG A 5 20.34 12.37 -17.80
C ARG A 5 21.38 11.29 -17.58
N TYR A 6 21.36 10.64 -16.41
CA TYR A 6 22.25 9.53 -16.08
C TYR A 6 21.60 8.16 -16.28
N GLY A 7 20.41 8.12 -16.84
CA GLY A 7 19.66 6.89 -16.98
C GLY A 7 19.01 6.38 -15.69
N ILE A 8 18.90 7.23 -14.69
CA ILE A 8 18.28 6.88 -13.41
C ILE A 8 16.82 7.28 -13.44
N ARG A 9 15.93 6.35 -13.13
CA ARG A 9 14.50 6.60 -13.02
C ARG A 9 14.08 6.54 -11.55
N VAL A 10 13.18 7.45 -11.15
CA VAL A 10 12.62 7.48 -9.79
C VAL A 10 11.12 7.65 -9.92
N ASN A 11 10.38 6.67 -9.44
CA ASN A 11 8.93 6.70 -9.39
C ASN A 11 8.44 6.37 -7.98
N THR A 12 7.23 6.76 -7.68
CA THR A 12 6.60 6.51 -6.40
C THR A 12 5.35 5.68 -6.61
N VAL A 13 5.15 4.66 -5.78
CA VAL A 13 3.89 3.93 -5.73
C VAL A 13 3.16 4.38 -4.47
N ALA A 14 1.92 4.83 -4.64
CA ALA A 14 1.05 5.21 -3.54
C ALA A 14 -0.03 4.13 -3.39
N PRO A 15 0.11 3.20 -2.44
CA PRO A 15 -0.85 2.13 -2.27
C PRO A 15 -2.13 2.64 -1.59
N GLY A 16 -3.27 2.10 -2.00
CA GLY A 16 -4.52 2.25 -1.28
C GLY A 16 -4.68 1.17 -0.21
N GLY A 17 -5.92 0.94 0.21
CA GLY A 17 -6.21 -0.09 1.21
C GLY A 17 -5.76 -1.47 0.74
N THR A 18 -4.84 -2.07 1.47
CA THR A 18 -4.21 -3.33 1.12
C THR A 18 -4.35 -4.31 2.27
N GLU A 19 -4.63 -5.57 1.96
CA GLU A 19 -4.71 -6.62 2.97
C GLU A 19 -3.36 -6.81 3.65
N VAL A 20 -3.39 -6.95 4.97
CA VAL A 20 -2.20 -7.23 5.77
C VAL A 20 -2.33 -8.64 6.32
N PRO A 21 -1.42 -9.55 5.97
CA PRO A 21 -1.45 -10.90 6.54
C PRO A 21 -1.30 -10.86 8.06
N ASP A 22 -2.10 -11.64 8.77
CA ASP A 22 -2.13 -11.68 10.24
C ASP A 22 -0.74 -11.89 10.85
N ARG A 23 0.07 -12.70 10.21
CA ARG A 23 1.43 -13.01 10.65
C ARG A 23 2.39 -11.80 10.60
N ILE A 24 2.06 -10.77 9.85
CA ILE A 24 2.93 -9.59 9.66
C ILE A 24 2.57 -8.49 10.66
N THR A 25 1.30 -8.35 10.99
CA THR A 25 0.80 -7.28 11.85
C THR A 25 1.58 -7.13 13.16
N PRO A 26 1.85 -8.19 13.94
CA PRO A 26 2.62 -8.05 15.17
C PRO A 26 4.07 -7.62 14.94
N ARG A 27 4.65 -7.94 13.79
CA ARG A 27 6.05 -7.62 13.47
C ARG A 27 6.24 -6.18 13.05
N LEU A 28 5.17 -5.55 12.57
CA LEU A 28 5.21 -4.15 12.15
C LEU A 28 4.99 -3.20 13.32
N ALA A 29 4.69 -3.70 14.50
CA ALA A 29 4.52 -2.88 15.68
C ALA A 29 5.85 -2.24 16.08
N ILE A 30 5.93 -0.92 15.98
CA ILE A 30 7.16 -0.16 16.31
C ILE A 30 7.49 -0.26 17.80
N ARG A 31 6.45 -0.45 18.63
CA ARG A 31 6.58 -0.65 20.07
C ARG A 31 5.82 -1.93 20.42
N PRO A 32 6.49 -3.09 20.41
CA PRO A 32 5.79 -4.38 20.46
C PRO A 32 4.80 -4.54 21.62
N GLY A 33 5.10 -4.02 22.80
CA GLY A 33 4.19 -4.14 23.93
C GLY A 33 2.94 -3.28 23.80
N VAL A 34 3.12 -2.01 23.45
CA VAL A 34 2.03 -1.02 23.40
C VAL A 34 1.14 -1.21 22.19
N MET A 35 1.75 -1.41 21.02
CA MET A 35 0.99 -1.55 19.77
C MET A 35 0.24 -2.88 19.71
N ALA A 36 0.84 -3.96 20.21
CA ALA A 36 0.17 -5.26 20.25
C ALA A 36 -1.09 -5.22 21.12
N GLU A 37 -1.01 -4.60 22.29
CA GLU A 37 -2.17 -4.42 23.16
C GLU A 37 -3.23 -3.54 22.51
N ALA A 38 -2.83 -2.42 21.91
CA ALA A 38 -3.76 -1.50 21.25
C ALA A 38 -4.46 -2.14 20.05
N LEU A 39 -3.76 -3.03 19.32
CA LEU A 39 -4.30 -3.68 18.14
C LEU A 39 -5.14 -4.92 18.47
N ASP A 40 -5.06 -5.43 19.70
CA ASP A 40 -5.67 -6.69 20.08
C ASP A 40 -6.95 -6.54 20.92
N THR A 41 -7.46 -5.31 21.06
CA THR A 41 -8.73 -5.07 21.73
C THR A 41 -9.89 -5.21 20.75
N ASP A 42 -11.07 -5.60 21.26
CA ASP A 42 -12.27 -5.70 20.43
C ASP A 42 -12.64 -4.36 19.81
N GLU A 43 -12.45 -3.27 20.56
CA GLU A 43 -12.72 -1.92 20.07
C GLU A 43 -11.80 -1.53 18.90
N SER A 44 -10.52 -1.84 18.99
CA SER A 44 -9.59 -1.50 17.92
C SER A 44 -9.78 -2.37 16.69
N ARG A 45 -10.20 -3.63 16.85
CA ARG A 45 -10.57 -4.48 15.73
C ARG A 45 -11.80 -3.95 15.02
N ALA A 46 -12.84 -3.57 15.78
CA ALA A 46 -14.07 -3.00 15.20
C ALA A 46 -13.77 -1.70 14.46
N TYR A 47 -12.92 -0.84 15.03
CA TYR A 47 -12.53 0.42 14.41
C TYR A 47 -11.79 0.19 13.09
N ARG A 48 -10.84 -0.75 13.08
CA ARG A 48 -10.08 -1.07 11.85
C ARG A 48 -10.97 -1.65 10.77
N GLU A 49 -11.92 -2.51 11.15
CA GLU A 49 -12.86 -3.09 10.20
C GLU A 49 -13.76 -2.02 9.60
N GLU A 50 -14.27 -1.10 10.44
CA GLU A 50 -15.10 0.01 9.99
C GLU A 50 -14.33 0.93 9.05
N MET A 51 -13.07 1.30 9.41
CA MET A 51 -12.23 2.10 8.53
C MET A 51 -11.93 1.40 7.21
N GLY A 52 -11.65 0.12 7.26
CA GLY A 52 -11.42 -0.68 6.07
C GLY A 52 -12.65 -0.70 5.16
N GLN A 53 -13.83 -0.80 5.75
CA GLN A 53 -15.07 -0.78 4.98
C GLN A 53 -15.30 0.59 4.35
N ASP A 54 -15.03 1.68 5.05
CA ASP A 54 -15.15 3.03 4.52
C ASP A 54 -14.20 3.25 3.34
N ILE A 55 -12.96 2.77 3.45
CA ILE A 55 -11.98 2.85 2.37
C ILE A 55 -12.49 2.07 1.15
N ARG A 56 -12.95 0.84 1.34
CA ARG A 56 -13.49 0.02 0.26
C ARG A 56 -14.68 0.67 -0.41
N ASN A 57 -15.55 1.32 0.36
CA ASN A 57 -16.72 2.01 -0.17
C ASN A 57 -16.36 3.19 -1.06
N GLN A 58 -15.22 3.83 -0.80
CA GLN A 58 -14.72 4.95 -1.60
C GLN A 58 -13.99 4.51 -2.88
N GLN A 59 -13.62 3.25 -2.96
CA GLN A 59 -12.90 2.72 -4.13
C GLN A 59 -13.87 2.32 -5.22
N SER A 60 -13.45 2.48 -6.48
CA SER A 60 -14.21 1.98 -7.62
C SER A 60 -14.31 0.46 -7.63
N MET A 61 -13.24 -0.22 -7.23
CA MET A 61 -13.19 -1.69 -7.24
C MET A 61 -13.79 -2.34 -6.00
N LYS A 62 -14.15 -1.57 -4.98
CA LYS A 62 -14.88 -2.03 -3.80
C LYS A 62 -14.25 -3.22 -3.07
N ARG A 63 -12.92 -3.31 -3.07
CA ARG A 63 -12.19 -4.35 -2.35
C ARG A 63 -10.83 -3.82 -1.92
N SER A 64 -10.23 -4.47 -0.92
CA SER A 64 -8.83 -4.23 -0.59
C SER A 64 -7.93 -4.83 -1.67
N GLY A 65 -6.80 -4.20 -1.90
CA GLY A 65 -5.77 -4.77 -2.73
C GLY A 65 -5.03 -5.90 -2.02
N ARG A 66 -4.41 -6.76 -2.78
CA ARG A 66 -3.53 -7.79 -2.24
C ARG A 66 -2.09 -7.29 -2.26
N PRO A 67 -1.24 -7.72 -1.32
CA PRO A 67 0.19 -7.36 -1.35
C PRO A 67 0.86 -7.65 -2.69
N GLU A 68 0.47 -8.75 -3.34
CA GLU A 68 1.00 -9.14 -4.65
C GLU A 68 0.67 -8.12 -5.73
N GLU A 69 -0.45 -7.44 -5.62
CA GLU A 69 -0.85 -6.42 -6.59
C GLU A 69 0.02 -5.16 -6.44
N GLN A 70 0.37 -4.79 -5.22
CA GLN A 70 1.34 -3.71 -4.98
C GLN A 70 2.73 -4.10 -5.47
N ALA A 71 3.15 -5.31 -5.16
CA ALA A 71 4.45 -5.83 -5.59
C ALA A 71 4.57 -5.88 -7.11
N ALA A 72 3.51 -6.27 -7.81
CA ALA A 72 3.49 -6.32 -9.27
C ALA A 72 3.69 -4.92 -9.88
N THR A 73 3.06 -3.90 -9.30
CA THR A 73 3.23 -2.52 -9.75
C THR A 73 4.67 -2.05 -9.55
N ILE A 74 5.25 -2.32 -8.41
CA ILE A 74 6.64 -1.97 -8.11
C ILE A 74 7.58 -2.69 -9.07
N ALA A 75 7.38 -3.97 -9.28
CA ALA A 75 8.21 -4.77 -10.18
C ALA A 75 8.15 -4.25 -11.62
N PHE A 76 6.96 -3.86 -12.10
CA PHE A 76 6.81 -3.26 -13.42
C PHE A 76 7.61 -1.98 -13.53
N LEU A 77 7.47 -1.07 -12.55
CA LEU A 77 8.17 0.22 -12.59
C LEU A 77 9.69 0.06 -12.49
N ALA A 78 10.17 -0.99 -11.85
CA ALA A 78 11.60 -1.29 -11.75
C ALA A 78 12.14 -1.99 -12.99
N SER A 79 11.28 -2.48 -13.87
CA SER A 79 11.69 -3.25 -15.04
C SER A 79 11.99 -2.37 -16.24
N ASP A 80 12.63 -2.98 -17.26
CA ASP A 80 12.89 -2.30 -18.53
C ASP A 80 11.61 -1.96 -19.29
N ASP A 81 10.50 -2.65 -19.00
CA ASP A 81 9.21 -2.35 -19.60
C ASP A 81 8.69 -0.95 -19.23
N ALA A 82 9.19 -0.40 -18.13
CA ALA A 82 8.88 0.96 -17.70
C ALA A 82 10.02 1.94 -18.00
N SER A 83 10.82 1.67 -19.01
CA SER A 83 12.07 2.41 -19.28
C SER A 83 11.87 3.89 -19.61
N PHE A 84 10.68 4.28 -20.03
CA PHE A 84 10.37 5.68 -20.33
C PHE A 84 9.49 6.34 -19.26
N ILE A 85 9.32 5.71 -18.09
CA ILE A 85 8.52 6.22 -16.99
C ILE A 85 9.45 6.68 -15.87
N THR A 86 9.39 7.97 -15.55
CA THR A 86 10.15 8.55 -14.44
C THR A 86 9.42 9.76 -13.89
N GLY A 87 9.63 10.07 -12.64
CA GLY A 87 9.03 11.23 -11.98
C GLY A 87 7.52 11.10 -11.72
N GLN A 88 6.98 9.89 -11.76
CA GLN A 88 5.55 9.67 -11.63
C GLN A 88 5.17 9.15 -10.25
N VAL A 89 3.95 9.50 -9.84
CA VAL A 89 3.30 8.88 -8.69
C VAL A 89 2.19 7.99 -9.24
N ILE A 90 2.32 6.70 -9.02
CA ILE A 90 1.33 5.72 -9.49
C ILE A 90 0.46 5.33 -8.31
N ASN A 91 -0.81 5.66 -8.39
CA ASN A 91 -1.79 5.27 -7.38
C ASN A 91 -2.26 3.84 -7.65
N CYS A 92 -1.88 2.91 -6.79
CA CYS A 92 -2.31 1.52 -6.87
C CYS A 92 -3.37 1.30 -5.78
N SER A 93 -4.57 1.80 -6.02
CA SER A 93 -5.59 2.03 -5.00
C SER A 93 -6.99 1.51 -5.34
N GLY A 94 -7.13 0.77 -6.43
CA GLY A 94 -8.45 0.30 -6.86
C GLY A 94 -9.41 1.44 -7.22
N GLY A 95 -8.89 2.60 -7.58
CA GLY A 95 -9.71 3.75 -7.97
C GLY A 95 -10.20 4.59 -6.79
N GLN A 96 -9.49 4.58 -5.69
CA GLN A 96 -9.78 5.46 -4.55
C GLN A 96 -9.48 6.91 -4.96
N SER A 97 -10.45 7.75 -4.80
CA SER A 97 -10.33 9.16 -5.12
C SER A 97 -10.12 10.00 -3.86
#